data_22d712552cd7c60572d139631fb355c6
#
_entry.id   22d712552cd7c60572d139631fb355c6
#
_cell.length_a   1.000
_cell.length_b   1.000
_cell.length_c   1.000
_cell.angle_alpha   90.00
_cell.angle_beta   90.00
_cell.angle_gamma   90.00
#
_symmetry.space_group_name_H-M   'P 1'
#
loop_
_entity.id
_entity.type
_entity.pdbx_description
1 polymer ?
#
loop_
_entity_poly.entity_id
_entity_poly.type
_entity_poly.pdbx_seq_one_letter_code
_entity_poly.pdbx_strand_id
1 'polypeptide(L)'
;VEKFCALGKALSRQLRYREAIDAYTEGLKLEPENLSLLRLRAGRYLTTLQSDPAIADFEKCLTLGAEKLDCLYRIGLAQYYAGRYEQAMEAFEGCMPLCDDEMGIAVLYWHTLSAARTEKAPTLLKYYRPDMAVGHHTAYEKAMRVWSGTTPLAAALEMLEREEDDLEYGITLYGLLWHPDCAERERLSQVLLRRDGFWPSFAYLAAWKDRAGAQ
;
A
#
# COMPACT_ATOMS: atom_id res chain seq x y z
N VAL A 1 0.76 24.88 17.38
CA VAL A 1 0.97 23.65 16.62
C VAL A 1 0.11 22.50 17.17
N GLU A 2 0.14 22.19 18.47
CA GLU A 2 -0.63 21.09 19.10
C GLU A 2 -2.12 21.13 18.76
N LYS A 3 -2.75 22.31 18.76
CA LYS A 3 -4.16 22.50 18.38
C LYS A 3 -4.44 21.97 16.98
N PHE A 4 -3.57 22.25 16.02
CA PHE A 4 -3.74 21.80 14.63
C PHE A 4 -3.51 20.30 14.49
N CYS A 5 -2.55 19.74 15.24
CA CYS A 5 -2.34 18.30 15.31
C CYS A 5 -3.57 17.57 15.86
N ALA A 6 -4.14 18.06 16.97
CA ALA A 6 -5.33 17.47 17.58
C ALA A 6 -6.56 17.59 16.66
N LEU A 7 -6.77 18.75 16.04
CA LEU A 7 -7.86 18.98 15.09
C LEU A 7 -7.75 18.03 13.89
N GLY A 8 -6.58 17.95 13.26
CA GLY A 8 -6.37 17.09 12.09
C GLY A 8 -6.57 15.61 12.42
N LYS A 9 -6.12 15.14 13.60
CA LYS A 9 -6.39 13.77 14.07
C LYS A 9 -7.89 13.52 14.27
N ALA A 10 -8.63 14.48 14.86
CA ALA A 10 -10.07 14.38 15.07
C ALA A 10 -10.82 14.31 13.73
N LEU A 11 -10.46 15.16 12.76
CA LEU A 11 -11.02 15.16 11.41
C LEU A 11 -10.71 13.84 10.66
N SER A 12 -9.49 13.32 10.81
CA SER A 12 -9.10 12.03 10.21
C SER A 12 -9.96 10.87 10.72
N ARG A 13 -10.30 10.85 12.03
CA ARG A 13 -11.21 9.83 12.61
C ARG A 13 -12.63 9.93 12.06
N GLN A 14 -13.03 11.11 11.60
CA GLN A 14 -14.32 11.37 10.95
C GLN A 14 -14.28 11.17 9.43
N LEU A 15 -13.19 10.62 8.89
CA LEU A 15 -12.94 10.43 7.46
C LEU A 15 -12.90 11.75 6.65
N ARG A 16 -12.79 12.90 7.32
CA ARG A 16 -12.70 14.24 6.74
C ARG A 16 -11.24 14.55 6.39
N TYR A 17 -10.69 13.74 5.47
CA TYR A 17 -9.25 13.75 5.20
C TYR A 17 -8.73 15.04 4.58
N ARG A 18 -9.51 15.70 3.71
CA ARG A 18 -9.11 17.00 3.12
C ARG A 18 -8.96 18.07 4.18
N GLU A 19 -9.94 18.16 5.06
CA GLU A 19 -9.91 19.13 6.17
C GLU A 19 -8.81 18.80 7.19
N ALA A 20 -8.49 17.51 7.37
CA ALA A 20 -7.34 17.12 8.18
C ALA A 20 -6.02 17.59 7.56
N ILE A 21 -5.86 17.49 6.24
CA ILE A 21 -4.71 18.01 5.50
C ILE A 21 -4.58 19.52 5.70
N ASP A 22 -5.70 20.26 5.60
CA ASP A 22 -5.72 21.71 5.83
C ASP A 22 -5.27 22.05 7.25
N ALA A 23 -5.80 21.36 8.27
CA ALA A 23 -5.40 21.56 9.65
C ALA A 23 -3.89 21.30 9.87
N TYR A 24 -3.35 20.21 9.34
CA TYR A 24 -1.91 19.94 9.43
C TYR A 24 -1.09 20.99 8.70
N THR A 25 -1.57 21.48 7.55
CA THR A 25 -0.92 22.53 6.77
C THR A 25 -0.85 23.85 7.55
N GLU A 26 -1.92 24.25 8.24
CA GLU A 26 -1.88 25.43 9.11
C GLU A 26 -0.87 25.26 10.26
N GLY A 27 -0.76 24.06 10.83
CA GLY A 27 0.26 23.78 11.84
C GLY A 27 1.70 23.89 11.28
N LEU A 28 1.91 23.40 10.05
CA LEU A 28 3.22 23.46 9.37
C LEU A 28 3.62 24.86 8.91
N LYS A 29 2.68 25.82 8.77
CA LYS A 29 3.03 27.23 8.57
C LYS A 29 3.72 27.81 9.79
N LEU A 30 3.41 27.31 10.98
CA LEU A 30 4.03 27.74 12.24
C LEU A 30 5.34 27.00 12.52
N GLU A 31 5.38 25.72 12.24
CA GLU A 31 6.55 24.85 12.43
C GLU A 31 6.79 23.99 11.16
N PRO A 32 7.50 24.50 10.15
CA PRO A 32 7.66 23.83 8.84
C PRO A 32 8.39 22.48 8.90
N GLU A 33 9.15 22.23 9.96
CA GLU A 33 9.91 20.99 10.17
C GLU A 33 9.33 20.11 11.28
N ASN A 34 8.07 20.32 11.66
CA ASN A 34 7.41 19.47 12.64
C ASN A 34 7.15 18.08 12.03
N LEU A 35 7.99 17.11 12.43
CA LEU A 35 7.99 15.74 11.92
C LEU A 35 6.63 15.05 12.08
N SER A 36 5.96 15.24 13.21
CA SER A 36 4.64 14.64 13.46
C SER A 36 3.58 15.15 12.48
N LEU A 37 3.56 16.46 12.22
CA LEU A 37 2.60 17.06 11.29
C LEU A 37 2.88 16.66 9.85
N LEU A 38 4.15 16.65 9.42
CA LEU A 38 4.55 16.18 8.09
C LEU A 38 4.09 14.73 7.87
N ARG A 39 4.41 13.82 8.79
CA ARG A 39 4.03 12.41 8.70
C ARG A 39 2.53 12.19 8.68
N LEU A 40 1.77 12.94 9.50
CA LEU A 40 0.30 12.86 9.54
C LEU A 40 -0.32 13.39 8.23
N ARG A 41 0.19 14.50 7.70
CA ARG A 41 -0.27 15.08 6.43
C ARG A 41 0.04 14.16 5.27
N ALA A 42 1.27 13.66 5.19
CA ALA A 42 1.70 12.69 4.18
C ALA A 42 0.79 11.45 4.15
N GLY A 43 0.44 10.90 5.32
CA GLY A 43 -0.49 9.79 5.42
C GLY A 43 -1.88 10.12 4.88
N ARG A 44 -2.36 11.36 5.05
CA ARG A 44 -3.67 11.78 4.49
C ARG A 44 -3.58 12.03 2.99
N TYR A 45 -2.48 12.61 2.49
CA TYR A 45 -2.23 12.69 1.06
C TYR A 45 -2.24 11.30 0.40
N LEU A 46 -1.57 10.32 1.02
CA LEU A 46 -1.57 8.94 0.52
C LEU A 46 -3.00 8.35 0.49
N THR A 47 -3.77 8.50 1.57
CA THR A 47 -5.17 8.02 1.64
C THR A 47 -6.09 8.69 0.61
N THR A 48 -5.80 9.92 0.24
CA THR A 48 -6.58 10.69 -0.77
C THR A 48 -5.98 10.62 -2.17
N LEU A 49 -5.03 9.69 -2.40
CA LEU A 49 -4.36 9.44 -3.69
C LEU A 49 -3.62 10.66 -4.26
N GLN A 50 -3.17 11.55 -3.40
CA GLN A 50 -2.33 12.69 -3.75
C GLN A 50 -0.85 12.29 -3.60
N SER A 51 -0.34 11.54 -4.58
CA SER A 51 0.96 10.87 -4.50
C SER A 51 2.14 11.83 -4.36
N ASP A 52 2.22 12.88 -5.19
CA ASP A 52 3.38 13.77 -5.19
C ASP A 52 3.53 14.55 -3.86
N PRO A 53 2.50 15.20 -3.31
CA PRO A 53 2.64 15.81 -2.00
C PRO A 53 2.88 14.80 -0.86
N ALA A 54 2.37 13.56 -0.95
CA ALA A 54 2.69 12.52 0.02
C ALA A 54 4.19 12.18 -0.01
N ILE A 55 4.77 11.97 -1.19
CA ILE A 55 6.20 11.69 -1.37
C ILE A 55 7.04 12.82 -0.81
N ALA A 56 6.74 14.08 -1.19
CA ALA A 56 7.50 15.23 -0.72
C ALA A 56 7.54 15.34 0.82
N ASP A 57 6.40 15.12 1.48
CA ASP A 57 6.33 15.15 2.94
C ASP A 57 7.09 13.97 3.58
N PHE A 58 7.02 12.75 3.02
CA PHE A 58 7.78 11.60 3.54
C PHE A 58 9.29 11.76 3.30
N GLU A 59 9.72 12.30 2.17
CA GLU A 59 11.13 12.63 1.91
C GLU A 59 11.63 13.67 2.90
N LYS A 60 10.83 14.72 3.19
CA LYS A 60 11.18 15.68 4.24
C LYS A 60 11.26 15.00 5.60
N CYS A 61 10.37 14.05 5.93
CA CYS A 61 10.46 13.25 7.14
C CYS A 61 11.79 12.50 7.24
N LEU A 62 12.26 11.89 6.13
CA LEU A 62 13.55 11.20 6.09
C LEU A 62 14.72 12.15 6.39
N THR A 63 14.72 13.37 5.81
CA THR A 63 15.79 14.37 6.08
C THR A 63 15.80 14.83 7.53
N LEU A 64 14.66 14.75 8.22
CA LEU A 64 14.49 15.09 9.63
C LEU A 64 14.73 13.90 10.59
N GLY A 65 15.18 12.75 10.06
CA GLY A 65 15.55 11.59 10.87
C GLY A 65 14.37 10.69 11.25
N ALA A 66 13.27 10.72 10.50
CA ALA A 66 12.18 9.77 10.69
C ALA A 66 12.62 8.32 10.44
N GLU A 67 11.83 7.38 10.96
CA GLU A 67 12.04 5.95 10.77
C GLU A 67 12.02 5.61 9.27
N LYS A 68 13.14 5.01 8.80
CA LYS A 68 13.42 4.85 7.37
C LYS A 68 12.47 3.86 6.70
N LEU A 69 12.17 2.74 7.36
CA LEU A 69 11.30 1.70 6.80
C LEU A 69 9.88 2.23 6.54
N ASP A 70 9.28 2.90 7.54
CA ASP A 70 7.93 3.47 7.41
C ASP A 70 7.84 4.50 6.27
N CYS A 71 8.83 5.39 6.18
CA CYS A 71 8.84 6.41 5.12
C CYS A 71 9.03 5.79 3.73
N LEU A 72 10.02 4.92 3.54
CA LEU A 72 10.29 4.28 2.25
C LEU A 72 9.12 3.41 1.78
N TYR A 73 8.51 2.64 2.70
CA TYR A 73 7.33 1.83 2.38
C TYR A 73 6.17 2.68 1.85
N ARG A 74 5.90 3.82 2.50
CA ARG A 74 4.83 4.74 2.09
C ARG A 74 5.16 5.51 0.82
N ILE A 75 6.42 5.86 0.59
CA ILE A 75 6.90 6.40 -0.68
C ILE A 75 6.68 5.37 -1.80
N GLY A 76 7.02 4.11 -1.57
CA GLY A 76 6.75 3.02 -2.52
C GLY A 76 5.29 2.90 -2.90
N LEU A 77 4.38 2.94 -1.90
CA LEU A 77 2.94 2.95 -2.13
C LEU A 77 2.48 4.18 -2.93
N ALA A 78 2.99 5.38 -2.60
CA ALA A 78 2.65 6.60 -3.31
C ALA A 78 3.13 6.56 -4.78
N GLN A 79 4.33 6.03 -5.03
CA GLN A 79 4.85 5.79 -6.38
C GLN A 79 3.97 4.78 -7.14
N TYR A 80 3.56 3.69 -6.48
CA TYR A 80 2.66 2.70 -7.07
C TYR A 80 1.33 3.35 -7.51
N TYR A 81 0.69 4.15 -6.64
CA TYR A 81 -0.56 4.86 -6.96
C TYR A 81 -0.39 5.89 -8.07
N ALA A 82 0.79 6.45 -8.21
CA ALA A 82 1.11 7.39 -9.31
C ALA A 82 1.37 6.67 -10.65
N GLY A 83 1.40 5.32 -10.68
CA GLY A 83 1.76 4.53 -11.85
C GLY A 83 3.27 4.52 -12.13
N ARG A 84 4.09 4.99 -11.21
CA ARG A 84 5.55 5.01 -11.29
C ARG A 84 6.11 3.72 -10.68
N TYR A 85 5.85 2.60 -11.33
CA TYR A 85 6.10 1.26 -10.79
C TYR A 85 7.59 0.94 -10.60
N GLU A 86 8.47 1.46 -11.45
CA GLU A 86 9.91 1.28 -11.28
C GLU A 86 10.44 1.97 -10.02
N GLN A 87 10.00 3.23 -9.78
CA GLN A 87 10.33 3.97 -8.57
C GLN A 87 9.72 3.31 -7.32
N ALA A 88 8.54 2.71 -7.45
CA ALA A 88 7.95 1.92 -6.37
C ALA A 88 8.83 0.71 -6.04
N MET A 89 9.30 -0.03 -7.04
CA MET A 89 10.24 -1.15 -6.85
C MET A 89 11.51 -0.71 -6.11
N GLU A 90 12.14 0.38 -6.55
CA GLU A 90 13.34 0.93 -5.91
C GLU A 90 13.11 1.27 -4.42
N ALA A 91 11.97 1.89 -4.11
CA ALA A 91 11.62 2.20 -2.72
C ALA A 91 11.43 0.92 -1.88
N PHE A 92 10.75 -0.11 -2.41
CA PHE A 92 10.55 -1.39 -1.73
C PHE A 92 11.86 -2.18 -1.60
N GLU A 93 12.75 -2.12 -2.58
CA GLU A 93 14.11 -2.69 -2.48
C GLU A 93 14.90 -2.04 -1.34
N GLY A 94 14.75 -0.73 -1.16
CA GLY A 94 15.32 -0.01 -0.03
C GLY A 94 14.73 -0.38 1.35
N CYS A 95 13.49 -0.90 1.39
CA CYS A 95 12.86 -1.40 2.60
C CYS A 95 13.39 -2.77 3.03
N MET A 96 13.66 -3.67 2.09
CA MET A 96 13.90 -5.09 2.36
C MET A 96 14.98 -5.36 3.40
N PRO A 97 16.15 -4.68 3.41
CA PRO A 97 17.17 -4.89 4.43
C PRO A 97 16.79 -4.44 5.85
N LEU A 98 15.69 -3.71 5.98
CA LEU A 98 15.21 -3.13 7.24
C LEU A 98 14.01 -3.91 7.83
N CYS A 99 13.49 -4.89 7.08
CA CYS A 99 12.28 -5.62 7.44
C CYS A 99 12.57 -6.84 8.32
N ASP A 100 11.65 -7.10 9.26
CA ASP A 100 11.37 -8.44 9.76
C ASP A 100 10.48 -9.22 8.75
N ASP A 101 10.09 -10.44 9.09
CA ASP A 101 9.25 -11.27 8.22
C ASP A 101 7.85 -10.65 8.00
N GLU A 102 7.28 -9.99 9.02
CA GLU A 102 5.95 -9.42 8.95
C GLU A 102 5.89 -8.22 7.99
N MET A 103 6.82 -7.27 8.09
CA MET A 103 6.91 -6.19 7.12
C MET A 103 7.49 -6.65 5.78
N GLY A 104 8.36 -7.64 5.80
CA GLY A 104 8.95 -8.24 4.62
C GLY A 104 7.92 -8.78 3.64
N ILE A 105 6.89 -9.51 4.14
CA ILE A 105 5.85 -10.07 3.25
C ILE A 105 5.03 -8.96 2.56
N ALA A 106 4.74 -7.85 3.26
CA ALA A 106 4.05 -6.71 2.66
C ALA A 106 4.93 -6.00 1.60
N VAL A 107 6.23 -5.88 1.85
CA VAL A 107 7.20 -5.33 0.89
C VAL A 107 7.32 -6.24 -0.34
N LEU A 108 7.42 -7.56 -0.16
CA LEU A 108 7.43 -8.54 -1.24
C LEU A 108 6.19 -8.42 -2.13
N TYR A 109 5.03 -8.31 -1.51
CA TYR A 109 3.76 -8.17 -2.20
C TYR A 109 3.75 -6.92 -3.11
N TRP A 110 4.00 -5.74 -2.57
CA TRP A 110 3.93 -4.50 -3.35
C TRP A 110 5.03 -4.38 -4.40
N HIS A 111 6.23 -4.89 -4.10
CA HIS A 111 7.30 -4.98 -5.09
C HIS A 111 6.91 -5.90 -6.24
N THR A 112 6.37 -7.09 -5.96
CA THR A 112 5.93 -8.05 -6.98
C THR A 112 4.82 -7.47 -7.86
N LEU A 113 3.84 -6.78 -7.27
CA LEU A 113 2.80 -6.09 -8.02
C LEU A 113 3.36 -4.94 -8.86
N SER A 114 4.33 -4.20 -8.34
CA SER A 114 5.00 -3.14 -9.12
C SER A 114 5.73 -3.74 -10.33
N ALA A 115 6.46 -4.84 -10.16
CA ALA A 115 7.13 -5.55 -11.24
C ALA A 115 6.14 -6.07 -12.29
N ALA A 116 5.00 -6.61 -11.87
CA ALA A 116 3.94 -7.10 -12.76
C ALA A 116 3.31 -6.00 -13.64
N ARG A 117 3.52 -4.73 -13.30
CA ARG A 117 3.07 -3.55 -14.05
C ARG A 117 4.14 -2.98 -14.98
N THR A 118 5.28 -3.65 -15.05
CA THR A 118 6.44 -3.30 -15.88
C THR A 118 6.90 -4.54 -16.66
N GLU A 119 7.94 -4.40 -17.46
CA GLU A 119 8.60 -5.57 -18.09
C GLU A 119 9.69 -6.18 -17.20
N LYS A 120 9.83 -5.73 -15.95
CA LYS A 120 10.88 -6.18 -15.02
C LYS A 120 10.46 -7.40 -14.22
N ALA A 121 11.43 -8.23 -13.87
CA ALA A 121 11.20 -9.37 -12.99
C ALA A 121 11.02 -8.90 -11.52
N PRO A 122 10.22 -9.62 -10.71
CA PRO A 122 10.04 -9.35 -9.29
C PRO A 122 11.26 -9.81 -8.49
N THR A 123 12.34 -9.02 -8.49
CA THR A 123 13.65 -9.35 -7.93
C THR A 123 13.63 -9.74 -6.46
N LEU A 124 12.70 -9.19 -5.67
CA LEU A 124 12.56 -9.51 -4.25
C LEU A 124 11.82 -10.82 -3.98
N LEU A 125 11.10 -11.39 -4.93
CA LEU A 125 10.34 -12.64 -4.73
C LEU A 125 11.22 -13.81 -4.26
N LYS A 126 12.53 -13.79 -4.57
CA LYS A 126 13.52 -14.75 -4.09
C LYS A 126 13.68 -14.79 -2.57
N TYR A 127 13.23 -13.77 -1.84
CA TYR A 127 13.26 -13.72 -0.38
C TYR A 127 12.02 -14.30 0.27
N TYR A 128 11.01 -14.66 -0.52
CA TYR A 128 9.83 -15.32 0.01
C TYR A 128 10.17 -16.73 0.52
N ARG A 129 9.66 -17.04 1.71
CA ARG A 129 9.73 -18.36 2.32
C ARG A 129 8.35 -18.72 2.90
N PRO A 130 7.87 -19.96 2.71
CA PRO A 130 6.56 -20.40 3.22
C PRO A 130 6.44 -20.39 4.76
N ASP A 131 7.56 -20.33 5.47
CA ASP A 131 7.67 -20.36 6.94
C ASP A 131 7.90 -18.97 7.57
N MET A 132 7.73 -17.89 6.78
CA MET A 132 7.82 -16.52 7.31
C MET A 132 6.82 -16.28 8.43
N ALA A 133 7.27 -15.62 9.51
CA ALA A 133 6.41 -15.23 10.63
C ALA A 133 5.62 -13.95 10.29
N VAL A 134 4.62 -14.07 9.43
CA VAL A 134 3.91 -12.93 8.82
C VAL A 134 2.91 -12.21 9.75
N GLY A 135 2.72 -12.68 10.98
CA GLY A 135 1.81 -12.06 11.94
C GLY A 135 0.39 -11.92 11.39
N HIS A 136 -0.12 -10.70 11.36
CA HIS A 136 -1.44 -10.39 10.81
C HIS A 136 -1.42 -10.05 9.30
N HIS A 137 -0.29 -10.22 8.62
CA HIS A 137 -0.15 -9.97 7.18
C HIS A 137 -0.44 -11.22 6.32
N THR A 138 -1.36 -12.08 6.78
CA THR A 138 -1.75 -13.35 6.13
C THR A 138 -2.28 -13.17 4.72
N ALA A 139 -3.03 -12.08 4.45
CA ALA A 139 -3.55 -11.80 3.12
C ALA A 139 -2.45 -11.58 2.06
N TYR A 140 -1.37 -10.89 2.45
CA TYR A 140 -0.21 -10.71 1.58
C TYR A 140 0.48 -12.05 1.32
N GLU A 141 0.61 -12.87 2.37
CA GLU A 141 1.26 -14.18 2.27
C GLU A 141 0.46 -15.13 1.36
N LYS A 142 -0.88 -15.17 1.48
CA LYS A 142 -1.74 -15.95 0.59
C LYS A 142 -1.49 -15.63 -0.89
N ALA A 143 -1.34 -14.35 -1.23
CA ALA A 143 -1.01 -13.93 -2.59
C ALA A 143 0.40 -14.36 -2.98
N MET A 144 1.40 -14.20 -2.10
CA MET A 144 2.79 -14.55 -2.40
C MET A 144 3.00 -16.06 -2.58
N ARG A 145 2.21 -16.92 -1.94
CA ARG A 145 2.19 -18.36 -2.24
C ARG A 145 1.89 -18.66 -3.71
N VAL A 146 0.99 -17.88 -4.32
CA VAL A 146 0.67 -18.06 -5.74
C VAL A 146 1.82 -17.55 -6.61
N TRP A 147 2.33 -16.37 -6.33
CA TRP A 147 3.44 -15.78 -7.08
C TRP A 147 4.72 -16.61 -7.02
N SER A 148 4.96 -17.32 -5.93
CA SER A 148 6.09 -18.24 -5.76
C SER A 148 5.87 -19.62 -6.40
N GLY A 149 4.68 -19.90 -6.91
CA GLY A 149 4.30 -21.22 -7.45
C GLY A 149 3.98 -22.27 -6.37
N THR A 150 3.94 -21.89 -5.09
CA THR A 150 3.63 -22.82 -3.99
C THR A 150 2.14 -23.23 -3.99
N THR A 151 1.27 -22.33 -4.43
CA THR A 151 -0.18 -22.57 -4.57
C THR A 151 -0.63 -22.23 -5.98
N PRO A 152 -1.35 -23.12 -6.69
CA PRO A 152 -1.92 -22.80 -7.99
C PRO A 152 -2.94 -21.65 -7.89
N LEU A 153 -2.95 -20.73 -8.87
CA LEU A 153 -3.88 -19.59 -8.90
C LEU A 153 -5.36 -20.02 -8.79
N ALA A 154 -5.74 -21.06 -9.52
CA ALA A 154 -7.12 -21.58 -9.50
C ALA A 154 -7.54 -22.04 -8.10
N ALA A 155 -6.67 -22.74 -7.38
CA ALA A 155 -6.93 -23.15 -6.00
C ALA A 155 -7.05 -21.97 -5.04
N ALA A 156 -6.21 -20.94 -5.20
CA ALA A 156 -6.30 -19.74 -4.39
C ALA A 156 -7.60 -18.96 -4.64
N LEU A 157 -8.05 -18.85 -5.88
CA LEU A 157 -9.33 -18.23 -6.24
C LEU A 157 -10.52 -19.00 -5.66
N GLU A 158 -10.51 -20.34 -5.73
CA GLU A 158 -11.55 -21.18 -5.11
C GLU A 158 -11.60 -21.01 -3.58
N MET A 159 -10.46 -20.91 -2.92
CA MET A 159 -10.39 -20.64 -1.47
C MET A 159 -10.98 -19.27 -1.13
N LEU A 160 -10.75 -18.26 -1.96
CA LEU A 160 -11.29 -16.91 -1.75
C LEU A 160 -12.82 -16.85 -1.88
N GLU A 161 -13.45 -17.72 -2.61
CA GLU A 161 -14.95 -17.78 -2.69
C GLU A 161 -15.59 -18.05 -1.32
N ARG A 162 -14.83 -18.64 -0.38
CA ARG A 162 -15.27 -18.97 0.98
C ARG A 162 -14.77 -17.98 2.03
N GLU A 163 -13.99 -16.96 1.62
CA GLU A 163 -13.42 -15.96 2.53
C GLU A 163 -14.50 -14.93 2.89
N GLU A 164 -14.83 -14.86 4.18
CA GLU A 164 -15.83 -13.94 4.72
C GLU A 164 -15.22 -12.59 5.15
N ASP A 165 -13.95 -12.58 5.53
CA ASP A 165 -13.23 -11.34 5.91
C ASP A 165 -12.92 -10.51 4.67
N ASP A 166 -13.52 -9.32 4.58
CA ASP A 166 -13.34 -8.42 3.44
C ASP A 166 -11.91 -7.92 3.28
N LEU A 167 -11.16 -7.77 4.37
CA LEU A 167 -9.76 -7.32 4.32
C LEU A 167 -8.87 -8.43 3.75
N GLU A 168 -8.99 -9.67 4.27
CA GLU A 168 -8.27 -10.83 3.76
C GLU A 168 -8.61 -11.10 2.30
N TYR A 169 -9.89 -11.11 1.96
CA TYR A 169 -10.38 -11.26 0.59
C TYR A 169 -9.80 -10.20 -0.34
N GLY A 170 -9.94 -8.92 0.04
CA GLY A 170 -9.61 -7.80 -0.82
C GLY A 170 -8.11 -7.69 -1.11
N ILE A 171 -7.27 -7.82 -0.09
CA ILE A 171 -5.81 -7.77 -0.25
C ILE A 171 -5.33 -8.98 -1.07
N THR A 172 -5.80 -10.19 -0.74
CA THR A 172 -5.40 -11.39 -1.47
C THR A 172 -5.82 -11.30 -2.93
N LEU A 173 -7.09 -11.00 -3.22
CA LEU A 173 -7.58 -10.92 -4.59
C LEU A 173 -6.83 -9.85 -5.40
N TYR A 174 -6.62 -8.66 -4.83
CA TYR A 174 -5.87 -7.61 -5.52
C TYR A 174 -4.47 -8.09 -5.94
N GLY A 175 -3.79 -8.83 -5.07
CA GLY A 175 -2.49 -9.45 -5.36
C GLY A 175 -2.53 -10.48 -6.49
N LEU A 176 -3.65 -11.19 -6.63
CA LEU A 176 -3.82 -12.20 -7.69
C LEU A 176 -4.23 -11.63 -9.04
N LEU A 177 -4.87 -10.45 -9.07
CA LEU A 177 -5.30 -9.82 -10.33
C LEU A 177 -4.15 -9.58 -11.32
N TRP A 178 -2.96 -9.33 -10.81
CA TRP A 178 -1.78 -9.02 -11.63
C TRP A 178 -0.93 -10.24 -11.95
N HIS A 179 -1.31 -11.42 -11.45
CA HIS A 179 -0.64 -12.67 -11.83
C HIS A 179 -0.77 -12.92 -13.33
N PRO A 180 0.29 -13.36 -14.03
CA PRO A 180 0.27 -13.59 -15.49
C PRO A 180 -0.87 -14.52 -15.94
N ASP A 181 -1.18 -15.54 -15.16
CA ASP A 181 -2.22 -16.52 -15.47
C ASP A 181 -3.65 -16.06 -15.13
N CYS A 182 -3.83 -14.83 -14.61
CA CYS A 182 -5.15 -14.30 -14.28
C CYS A 182 -5.92 -13.83 -15.53
N ALA A 183 -6.62 -14.77 -16.16
CA ALA A 183 -7.40 -14.51 -17.38
C ALA A 183 -8.65 -13.64 -17.15
N GLU A 184 -9.21 -13.66 -15.92
CA GLU A 184 -10.47 -12.97 -15.59
C GLU A 184 -10.26 -11.65 -14.84
N ARG A 185 -9.12 -11.01 -15.01
CA ARG A 185 -8.73 -9.79 -14.27
C ARG A 185 -9.84 -8.74 -14.24
N GLU A 186 -10.42 -8.40 -15.39
CA GLU A 186 -11.45 -7.36 -15.48
C GLU A 186 -12.70 -7.71 -14.67
N ARG A 187 -13.20 -8.94 -14.80
CA ARG A 187 -14.36 -9.42 -14.03
C ARG A 187 -14.07 -9.41 -12.52
N LEU A 188 -12.91 -9.92 -12.13
CA LEU A 188 -12.51 -10.01 -10.73
C LEU A 188 -12.27 -8.63 -10.11
N SER A 189 -11.73 -7.66 -10.87
CA SER A 189 -11.59 -6.27 -10.42
C SER A 189 -12.96 -5.63 -10.10
N GLN A 190 -13.99 -5.91 -10.90
CA GLN A 190 -15.33 -5.42 -10.62
C GLN A 190 -15.95 -6.07 -9.38
N VAL A 191 -15.70 -7.36 -9.16
CA VAL A 191 -16.14 -8.07 -7.96
C VAL A 191 -15.45 -7.51 -6.71
N LEU A 192 -14.13 -7.30 -6.78
CA LEU A 192 -13.32 -6.75 -5.71
C LEU A 192 -13.89 -5.42 -5.18
N LEU A 193 -14.17 -4.47 -6.07
CA LEU A 193 -14.63 -3.13 -5.69
C LEU A 193 -16.07 -3.08 -5.16
N ARG A 194 -16.83 -4.17 -5.27
CA ARG A 194 -18.16 -4.29 -4.65
C ARG A 194 -18.12 -4.67 -3.17
N ARG A 195 -16.99 -5.25 -2.72
CA ARG A 195 -16.73 -5.56 -1.32
C ARG A 195 -15.90 -4.44 -0.71
N ASP A 196 -16.56 -3.41 -0.20
CA ASP A 196 -15.89 -2.20 0.30
C ASP A 196 -15.52 -2.26 1.79
N GLY A 197 -15.79 -3.37 2.47
CA GLY A 197 -15.46 -3.58 3.88
C GLY A 197 -13.97 -3.54 4.20
N PHE A 198 -13.08 -3.65 3.19
CA PHE A 198 -11.63 -3.47 3.36
C PHE A 198 -11.12 -2.06 3.07
N TRP A 199 -12.02 -1.10 2.92
CA TRP A 199 -11.71 0.32 2.95
C TRP A 199 -11.28 0.73 4.38
N PRO A 200 -10.21 1.50 4.58
CA PRO A 200 -9.34 2.16 3.59
C PRO A 200 -7.98 1.44 3.44
N SER A 201 -7.94 0.16 3.15
CA SER A 201 -6.69 -0.56 2.92
C SER A 201 -5.94 -0.02 1.70
N PHE A 202 -4.63 -0.22 1.67
CA PHE A 202 -3.81 0.19 0.52
C PHE A 202 -4.20 -0.56 -0.76
N ALA A 203 -4.62 -1.83 -0.64
CA ALA A 203 -5.07 -2.63 -1.77
C ALA A 203 -6.38 -2.10 -2.38
N TYR A 204 -7.34 -1.65 -1.56
CA TYR A 204 -8.56 -1.02 -2.05
C TYR A 204 -8.27 0.28 -2.80
N LEU A 205 -7.43 1.14 -2.23
CA LEU A 205 -7.03 2.40 -2.85
C LEU A 205 -6.36 2.17 -4.20
N ALA A 206 -5.50 1.14 -4.29
CA ALA A 206 -4.86 0.75 -5.54
C ALA A 206 -5.88 0.24 -6.57
N ALA A 207 -6.78 -0.65 -6.18
CA ALA A 207 -7.84 -1.18 -7.05
C ALA A 207 -8.78 -0.08 -7.57
N TRP A 208 -9.13 0.86 -6.71
CA TRP A 208 -9.95 2.01 -7.08
C TRP A 208 -9.21 2.92 -8.06
N LYS A 209 -7.92 3.16 -7.84
CA LYS A 209 -7.07 3.97 -8.73
C LYS A 209 -6.91 3.32 -10.10
N ASP A 210 -6.71 2.00 -10.16
CA ASP A 210 -6.60 1.26 -11.42
C ASP A 210 -7.85 1.42 -12.27
N ARG A 211 -9.04 1.34 -11.66
CA ARG A 211 -10.31 1.55 -12.35
C ARG A 211 -10.48 2.99 -12.86
N ALA A 212 -10.10 3.98 -12.06
CA ALA A 212 -10.22 5.39 -12.45
C ALA A 212 -9.29 5.76 -13.61
N GLY A 213 -8.14 5.08 -13.74
CA GLY A 213 -7.19 5.27 -14.85
C GLY A 213 -7.59 4.56 -16.15
N ALA A 214 -8.58 3.65 -16.09
CA ALA A 214 -9.10 2.92 -17.25
C ALA A 214 -10.30 3.62 -17.92
N GLN A 215 -10.78 4.75 -17.38
CA GLN A 215 -11.82 5.60 -17.96
C GLN A 215 -11.20 6.80 -18.66
#